data_563db0665add1075103b02042a0a4cfc
#
_entry.id   563db0665add1075103b02042a0a4cfc
#
_cell.length_a   1.000
_cell.length_b   1.000
_cell.length_c   1.000
_cell.angle_alpha   90.00
_cell.angle_beta   90.00
_cell.angle_gamma   90.00
#
_symmetry.space_group_name_H-M   'P 1'
#
loop_
_entity.id
_entity.type
_entity.pdbx_description
1 polymer ?
#
loop_
_entity_poly.entity_id
_entity_poly.type
_entity_poly.pdbx_seq_one_letter_code
_entity_poly.pdbx_strand_id
1 'polypeptide(L)'
;MAKEVAGQIKLQIKGGAANPSPPVGPALGSKGIKIMEFCKQFNARTQDKAGKILPVVITYYADKSFDFVVKTPPVAIQLLEASKQKSGSAEPNRKKIAEISWDQVKTIAEDKLVDLNCFTVESAMRMVAGTARSMGITVKGTFPGNN
;
A
#
# COMPACT_ATOMS: atom_id res chain seq x y z
N MET A 1 7.14 -21.23 -22.32
CA MET A 1 5.70 -21.08 -22.50
C MET A 1 5.09 -20.24 -21.38
N ALA A 2 4.16 -19.37 -21.73
CA ALA A 2 3.44 -18.61 -20.73
C ALA A 2 2.53 -19.53 -19.94
N LYS A 3 2.56 -19.43 -18.62
CA LYS A 3 1.69 -20.18 -17.74
C LYS A 3 0.29 -19.57 -17.75
N GLU A 4 -0.71 -20.42 -17.67
CA GLU A 4 -2.08 -19.94 -17.59
C GLU A 4 -2.38 -19.36 -16.21
N VAL A 5 -2.74 -18.09 -16.16
CA VAL A 5 -3.06 -17.37 -14.93
C VAL A 5 -4.43 -17.81 -14.43
N ALA A 6 -4.48 -18.44 -13.25
CA ALA A 6 -5.74 -18.83 -12.62
C ALA A 6 -6.41 -17.65 -11.91
N GLY A 7 -5.63 -16.70 -11.38
CA GLY A 7 -6.15 -15.51 -10.75
C GLY A 7 -5.10 -14.71 -10.00
N GLN A 8 -5.56 -13.68 -9.29
CA GLN A 8 -4.71 -12.82 -8.48
C GLN A 8 -5.29 -12.67 -7.07
N ILE A 9 -4.39 -12.54 -6.10
CA ILE A 9 -4.74 -12.28 -4.70
C ILE A 9 -4.02 -10.99 -4.30
N LYS A 10 -4.74 -10.06 -3.66
CA LYS A 10 -4.17 -8.82 -3.15
C LYS A 10 -4.23 -8.82 -1.63
N LEU A 11 -3.09 -8.62 -0.99
CA LEU A 11 -2.97 -8.63 0.47
C LEU A 11 -2.12 -7.45 0.93
N GLN A 12 -2.30 -7.07 2.20
CA GLN A 12 -1.44 -6.11 2.88
C GLN A 12 -0.77 -6.84 4.04
N ILE A 13 0.55 -6.95 4.00
CA ILE A 13 1.32 -7.74 4.96
C ILE A 13 2.48 -6.88 5.48
N LYS A 14 2.79 -7.00 6.77
CA LYS A 14 3.97 -6.34 7.34
C LYS A 14 5.25 -6.93 6.74
N GLY A 15 6.15 -6.06 6.31
CA GLY A 15 7.44 -6.47 5.74
C GLY A 15 8.24 -7.28 6.76
N GLY A 16 8.82 -8.39 6.30
CA GLY A 16 9.63 -9.28 7.13
C GLY A 16 8.87 -10.10 8.16
N ALA A 17 7.53 -9.98 8.20
CA ALA A 17 6.69 -10.61 9.23
C ALA A 17 5.54 -11.45 8.66
N ALA A 18 5.65 -11.91 7.42
CA ALA A 18 4.65 -12.80 6.84
C ALA A 18 4.67 -14.15 7.54
N ASN A 19 3.49 -14.63 7.91
CA ASN A 19 3.32 -15.92 8.56
C ASN A 19 2.00 -16.58 8.10
N PRO A 20 1.81 -17.89 8.38
CA PRO A 20 0.61 -18.61 7.95
C PRO A 20 -0.68 -18.20 8.66
N SER A 21 -0.64 -17.31 9.63
CA SER A 21 -1.84 -16.84 10.33
C SER A 21 -2.68 -15.90 9.46
N PRO A 22 -3.96 -15.66 9.79
CA PRO A 22 -4.76 -14.71 9.03
C PRO A 22 -4.09 -13.33 8.95
N PRO A 23 -4.22 -12.60 7.80
CA PRO A 23 -5.05 -12.94 6.63
C PRO A 23 -4.35 -13.79 5.56
N VAL A 24 -3.08 -14.12 5.72
CA VAL A 24 -2.27 -14.80 4.70
C VAL A 24 -2.69 -16.24 4.48
N GLY A 25 -2.82 -17.02 5.57
CA GLY A 25 -3.13 -18.44 5.52
C GLY A 25 -4.42 -18.75 4.75
N PRO A 26 -5.56 -18.21 5.20
CA PRO A 26 -6.84 -18.48 4.51
C PRO A 26 -6.87 -18.01 3.06
N ALA A 27 -6.28 -16.87 2.75
CA ALA A 27 -6.28 -16.33 1.39
C ALA A 27 -5.48 -17.21 0.42
N LEU A 28 -4.31 -17.68 0.83
CA LEU A 28 -3.45 -18.52 0.00
C LEU A 28 -3.91 -19.99 0.02
N GLY A 29 -4.34 -20.48 1.17
CA GLY A 29 -4.80 -21.85 1.33
C GLY A 29 -6.00 -22.20 0.47
N SER A 30 -6.94 -21.25 0.33
CA SER A 30 -8.13 -21.43 -0.51
C SER A 30 -7.79 -21.59 -2.00
N LYS A 31 -6.61 -21.13 -2.42
CA LYS A 31 -6.14 -21.21 -3.81
C LYS A 31 -5.10 -22.31 -4.03
N GLY A 32 -4.76 -23.07 -3.00
CA GLY A 32 -3.81 -24.18 -3.09
C GLY A 32 -2.36 -23.75 -3.20
N ILE A 33 -2.02 -22.52 -2.82
CA ILE A 33 -0.66 -22.01 -2.86
C ILE A 33 0.12 -22.47 -1.62
N LYS A 34 1.41 -22.75 -1.80
CA LYS A 34 2.29 -23.11 -0.69
C LYS A 34 2.57 -21.91 0.20
N ILE A 35 1.89 -21.80 1.32
CA ILE A 35 1.93 -20.66 2.23
C ILE A 35 3.35 -20.41 2.78
N MET A 36 4.01 -21.47 3.24
CA MET A 36 5.35 -21.36 3.84
C MET A 36 6.39 -20.86 2.85
N GLU A 37 6.33 -21.33 1.62
CA GLU A 37 7.23 -20.91 0.56
C GLU A 37 7.05 -19.42 0.24
N PHE A 38 5.78 -18.97 0.14
CA PHE A 38 5.45 -17.56 -0.04
C PHE A 38 6.00 -16.71 1.11
N CYS A 39 5.76 -17.12 2.35
CA CYS A 39 6.23 -16.39 3.53
C CYS A 39 7.76 -16.23 3.52
N LYS A 40 8.49 -17.29 3.20
CA LYS A 40 9.95 -17.24 3.11
C LYS A 40 10.42 -16.24 2.05
N GLN A 41 9.88 -16.32 0.84
CA GLN A 41 10.25 -15.43 -0.26
C GLN A 41 9.88 -13.97 0.04
N PHE A 42 8.71 -13.74 0.57
CA PHE A 42 8.24 -12.40 0.96
C PHE A 42 9.14 -11.80 2.03
N ASN A 43 9.42 -12.55 3.09
CA ASN A 43 10.28 -12.07 4.17
C ASN A 43 11.69 -11.76 3.67
N ALA A 44 12.23 -12.58 2.78
CA ALA A 44 13.55 -12.34 2.18
C ALA A 44 13.59 -11.05 1.37
N ARG A 45 12.53 -10.75 0.60
CA ARG A 45 12.44 -9.54 -0.23
C ARG A 45 12.13 -8.28 0.56
N THR A 46 11.54 -8.39 1.73
CA THR A 46 11.07 -7.23 2.51
C THR A 46 11.84 -7.00 3.81
N GLN A 47 12.99 -7.63 3.99
CA GLN A 47 13.81 -7.46 5.19
C GLN A 47 14.22 -6.00 5.43
N ASP A 48 14.55 -5.27 4.37
CA ASP A 48 14.92 -3.86 4.41
C ASP A 48 13.73 -2.94 4.72
N LYS A 49 12.51 -3.46 4.58
CA LYS A 49 11.26 -2.72 4.83
C LYS A 49 10.49 -3.31 6.02
N ALA A 50 11.19 -3.97 6.93
CA ALA A 50 10.57 -4.59 8.10
C ALA A 50 9.77 -3.57 8.93
N GLY A 51 8.61 -3.98 9.39
CA GLY A 51 7.73 -3.14 10.20
C GLY A 51 6.77 -2.25 9.42
N LYS A 52 6.96 -2.09 8.11
CA LYS A 52 6.03 -1.35 7.24
C LYS A 52 5.00 -2.29 6.64
N ILE A 53 3.76 -1.83 6.53
CA ILE A 53 2.71 -2.57 5.85
C ILE A 53 2.91 -2.40 4.34
N LEU A 54 3.05 -3.52 3.62
CA LEU A 54 3.29 -3.51 2.19
C LEU A 54 2.15 -4.21 1.46
N PRO A 55 1.58 -3.58 0.42
CA PRO A 55 0.63 -4.26 -0.46
C PRO A 55 1.36 -5.26 -1.33
N VAL A 56 0.79 -6.45 -1.46
CA VAL A 56 1.34 -7.52 -2.28
C VAL A 56 0.27 -7.99 -3.25
N VAL A 57 0.63 -8.09 -4.51
CA VAL A 57 -0.23 -8.70 -5.54
C VAL A 57 0.38 -10.04 -5.90
N ILE A 58 -0.32 -11.11 -5.59
CA ILE A 58 0.10 -12.48 -5.84
C ILE A 58 -0.66 -13.01 -7.05
N THR A 59 0.07 -13.40 -8.10
CA THR A 59 -0.50 -14.04 -9.27
C THR A 59 -0.28 -15.54 -9.14
N TYR A 60 -1.35 -16.32 -9.16
CA TYR A 60 -1.25 -17.78 -9.10
C TYR A 60 -1.68 -18.40 -10.42
N TYR A 61 -1.08 -19.55 -10.71
CA TYR A 61 -1.25 -20.24 -11.99
C TYR A 61 -1.96 -21.58 -11.80
N ALA A 62 -2.45 -22.14 -12.91
CA ALA A 62 -3.17 -23.40 -12.90
C ALA A 62 -2.35 -24.59 -12.35
N ASP A 63 -1.02 -24.53 -12.48
CA ASP A 63 -0.09 -25.54 -11.96
C ASP A 63 0.26 -25.36 -10.46
N LYS A 64 -0.45 -24.46 -9.76
CA LYS A 64 -0.23 -24.11 -8.35
C LYS A 64 1.06 -23.36 -8.06
N SER A 65 1.76 -22.93 -9.09
CA SER A 65 2.89 -21.99 -8.92
C SER A 65 2.35 -20.56 -8.70
N PHE A 66 3.20 -19.68 -8.20
CA PHE A 66 2.82 -18.30 -7.95
C PHE A 66 3.99 -17.35 -8.20
N ASP A 67 3.64 -16.12 -8.54
CA ASP A 67 4.57 -14.98 -8.55
C ASP A 67 3.94 -13.87 -7.73
N PHE A 68 4.75 -12.99 -7.17
CA PHE A 68 4.23 -11.86 -6.42
C PHE A 68 5.05 -10.60 -6.65
N VAL A 69 4.37 -9.47 -6.54
CA VAL A 69 4.98 -8.13 -6.64
C VAL A 69 4.68 -7.39 -5.34
N VAL A 70 5.73 -6.88 -4.70
CA VAL A 70 5.62 -6.06 -3.49
C VAL A 70 5.60 -4.60 -3.93
N LYS A 71 4.56 -3.88 -3.55
CA LYS A 71 4.39 -2.46 -3.85
C LYS A 71 4.86 -1.60 -2.69
N THR A 72 4.93 -0.29 -2.91
CA THR A 72 5.25 0.68 -1.85
C THR A 72 4.14 0.72 -0.80
N PRO A 73 4.44 1.17 0.45
CA PRO A 73 3.41 1.24 1.50
C PRO A 73 2.17 2.00 1.05
N PRO A 74 0.96 1.62 1.51
CA PRO A 74 -0.27 2.33 1.13
C PRO A 74 -0.22 3.80 1.53
N VAL A 75 -0.76 4.66 0.70
CA VAL A 75 -0.82 6.11 0.95
C VAL A 75 -1.53 6.40 2.27
N ALA A 76 -2.61 5.70 2.57
CA ALA A 76 -3.36 5.88 3.80
C ALA A 76 -2.48 5.68 5.05
N ILE A 77 -1.66 4.63 5.05
CA ILE A 77 -0.74 4.35 6.16
C ILE A 77 0.32 5.46 6.30
N GLN A 78 0.89 5.89 5.18
CA GLN A 78 1.88 6.98 5.17
C GLN A 78 1.28 8.29 5.68
N LEU A 79 0.04 8.59 5.31
CA LEU A 79 -0.67 9.77 5.79
C LEU A 79 -0.93 9.71 7.30
N LEU A 80 -1.31 8.55 7.82
CA LEU A 80 -1.48 8.36 9.27
C LEU A 80 -0.18 8.57 10.03
N GLU A 81 0.92 8.06 9.52
CA GLU A 81 2.24 8.26 10.10
C GLU A 81 2.64 9.74 10.08
N ALA A 82 2.45 10.42 8.95
CA ALA A 82 2.79 11.82 8.79
C ALA A 82 1.96 12.72 9.72
N SER A 83 0.69 12.39 9.92
CA SER A 83 -0.22 13.14 10.80
C SER A 83 -0.18 12.69 12.26
N LYS A 84 0.55 11.61 12.57
CA LYS A 84 0.67 11.01 13.89
C LYS A 84 -0.68 10.53 14.45
N GLN A 85 -1.55 10.04 13.58
CA GLN A 85 -2.85 9.49 13.95
C GLN A 85 -2.83 7.97 13.88
N LYS A 86 -3.65 7.32 14.69
CA LYS A 86 -3.79 5.85 14.69
C LYS A 86 -4.75 5.36 13.62
N SER A 87 -5.78 6.14 13.33
CA SER A 87 -6.80 5.79 12.35
C SER A 87 -7.39 7.04 11.72
N GLY A 88 -7.98 6.89 10.53
CA GLY A 88 -8.70 7.96 9.86
C GLY A 88 -10.02 8.31 10.55
N SER A 89 -10.65 9.39 10.07
CA SER A 89 -11.95 9.82 10.58
C SER A 89 -13.06 8.86 10.14
N ALA A 90 -14.00 8.60 11.05
CA ALA A 90 -15.22 7.86 10.73
C ALA A 90 -16.18 8.68 9.86
N GLU A 91 -16.12 10.01 9.97
CA GLU A 91 -16.94 10.95 9.19
C GLU A 91 -16.06 12.01 8.55
N PRO A 92 -15.25 11.65 7.51
CA PRO A 92 -14.21 12.54 6.99
C PRO A 92 -14.74 13.82 6.34
N ASN A 93 -15.97 13.81 5.88
CA ASN A 93 -16.62 15.00 5.31
C ASN A 93 -17.07 16.02 6.38
N ARG A 94 -17.21 15.58 7.61
CA ARG A 94 -17.68 16.43 8.74
C ARG A 94 -16.60 16.66 9.79
N LYS A 95 -15.85 15.60 10.14
CA LYS A 95 -14.84 15.66 11.20
C LYS A 95 -13.43 15.53 10.58
N LYS A 96 -12.68 16.61 10.64
CA LYS A 96 -11.27 16.62 10.26
C LYS A 96 -10.42 16.32 11.51
N ILE A 97 -9.55 15.34 11.41
CA ILE A 97 -8.78 14.83 12.56
C ILE A 97 -7.35 15.35 12.61
N ALA A 98 -6.83 15.80 11.48
CA ALA A 98 -5.43 16.25 11.41
C ALA A 98 -5.21 17.16 10.20
N GLU A 99 -4.07 17.85 10.22
CA GLU A 99 -3.57 18.63 9.10
C GLU A 99 -2.14 18.20 8.76
N ILE A 100 -1.82 18.19 7.48
CA ILE A 100 -0.45 17.98 6.99
C ILE A 100 -0.10 19.08 6.01
N SER A 101 1.21 19.31 5.81
CA SER A 101 1.70 20.29 4.83
C SER A 101 1.85 19.68 3.44
N TRP A 102 1.91 20.53 2.42
CA TRP A 102 2.20 20.08 1.06
C TRP A 102 3.59 19.44 0.93
N ASP A 103 4.55 19.82 1.78
CA ASP A 103 5.87 19.18 1.80
C ASP A 103 5.77 17.70 2.20
N GLN A 104 4.96 17.38 3.19
CA GLN A 104 4.70 16.00 3.59
C GLN A 104 3.98 15.22 2.49
N VAL A 105 3.00 15.85 1.84
CA VAL A 105 2.29 15.26 0.69
C VAL A 105 3.28 14.98 -0.44
N LYS A 106 4.18 15.91 -0.73
CA LYS A 106 5.22 15.74 -1.77
C LYS A 106 6.12 14.56 -1.47
N THR A 107 6.59 14.40 -0.24
CA THR A 107 7.43 13.28 0.18
C THR A 107 6.71 11.94 -0.05
N ILE A 108 5.46 11.83 0.37
CA ILE A 108 4.64 10.63 0.16
C ILE A 108 4.43 10.36 -1.33
N ALA A 109 4.15 11.43 -2.11
CA ALA A 109 3.93 11.31 -3.55
C ALA A 109 5.17 10.82 -4.28
N GLU A 110 6.35 11.31 -3.92
CA GLU A 110 7.63 10.87 -4.52
C GLU A 110 7.90 9.40 -4.23
N ASP A 111 7.68 8.95 -3.00
CA ASP A 111 7.85 7.54 -2.61
C ASP A 111 6.88 6.63 -3.35
N LYS A 112 5.68 7.10 -3.61
CA LYS A 112 4.61 6.31 -4.23
C LYS A 112 4.58 6.42 -5.76
N LEU A 113 5.34 7.33 -6.34
CA LEU A 113 5.27 7.66 -7.77
C LEU A 113 5.42 6.43 -8.69
N VAL A 114 6.24 5.47 -8.29
CA VAL A 114 6.49 4.24 -9.07
C VAL A 114 5.23 3.36 -9.22
N ASP A 115 4.28 3.46 -8.29
CA ASP A 115 3.05 2.66 -8.28
C ASP A 115 1.83 3.46 -8.74
N LEU A 116 1.94 4.78 -8.88
CA LEU A 116 0.83 5.64 -9.24
C LEU A 116 0.68 5.76 -10.77
N ASN A 117 -0.56 5.94 -11.19
CA ASN A 117 -0.91 6.15 -12.60
C ASN A 117 -0.81 7.64 -12.95
N CYS A 118 0.39 8.19 -12.84
CA CYS A 118 0.68 9.59 -13.16
C CYS A 118 2.14 9.74 -13.60
N PHE A 119 2.45 10.82 -14.30
CA PHE A 119 3.78 11.07 -14.85
C PHE A 119 4.57 12.14 -14.10
N THR A 120 3.89 12.96 -13.30
CA THR A 120 4.52 14.08 -12.58
C THR A 120 4.27 13.98 -11.08
N VAL A 121 5.17 14.57 -10.30
CA VAL A 121 5.04 14.63 -8.85
C VAL A 121 3.80 15.45 -8.44
N GLU A 122 3.50 16.52 -9.16
CA GLU A 122 2.32 17.34 -8.92
C GLU A 122 1.02 16.56 -9.04
N SER A 123 0.90 15.72 -10.06
CA SER A 123 -0.25 14.83 -10.24
C SER A 123 -0.33 13.81 -9.10
N ALA A 124 0.81 13.26 -8.69
CA ALA A 124 0.88 12.34 -7.55
C ALA A 124 0.46 13.04 -6.25
N MET A 125 0.87 14.29 -6.03
CA MET A 125 0.48 15.09 -4.86
C MET A 125 -1.04 15.28 -4.80
N ARG A 126 -1.69 15.53 -5.93
CA ARG A 126 -3.14 15.64 -6.00
C ARG A 126 -3.84 14.33 -5.61
N MET A 127 -3.31 13.21 -6.07
CA MET A 127 -3.85 11.89 -5.72
C MET A 127 -3.71 11.62 -4.22
N VAL A 128 -2.56 11.94 -3.63
CA VAL A 128 -2.31 11.79 -2.19
C VAL A 128 -3.23 12.72 -1.39
N ALA A 129 -3.39 13.97 -1.82
CA ALA A 129 -4.27 14.93 -1.17
C ALA A 129 -5.74 14.48 -1.20
N GLY A 130 -6.18 13.87 -2.31
CA GLY A 130 -7.51 13.29 -2.40
C GLY A 130 -7.72 12.15 -1.41
N THR A 131 -6.73 11.29 -1.25
CA THR A 131 -6.76 10.21 -0.24
C THR A 131 -6.82 10.78 1.17
N ALA A 132 -6.02 11.82 1.46
CA ALA A 132 -6.03 12.50 2.76
C ALA A 132 -7.41 13.09 3.07
N ARG A 133 -8.02 13.72 2.09
CA ARG A 133 -9.38 14.26 2.23
C ARG A 133 -10.38 13.17 2.60
N SER A 134 -10.29 12.01 1.97
CA SER A 134 -11.16 10.88 2.26
C SER A 134 -10.97 10.31 3.65
N MET A 135 -9.83 10.59 4.29
CA MET A 135 -9.50 10.14 5.65
C MET A 135 -9.80 11.18 6.73
N GLY A 136 -10.24 12.38 6.33
CA GLY A 136 -10.45 13.48 7.28
C GLY A 136 -9.16 14.23 7.63
N ILE A 137 -8.14 14.13 6.80
CA ILE A 137 -6.87 14.86 6.94
C ILE A 137 -6.88 15.99 5.93
N THR A 138 -6.68 17.24 6.41
CA THR A 138 -6.61 18.41 5.53
C THR A 138 -5.15 18.70 5.17
N VAL A 139 -4.94 19.24 3.97
CA VAL A 139 -3.62 19.67 3.52
C VAL A 139 -3.55 21.19 3.65
N LYS A 140 -2.60 21.65 4.46
CA LYS A 140 -2.44 23.06 4.78
C LYS A 140 -1.70 23.80 3.66
N GLY A 141 -2.24 24.93 3.24
CA GLY A 141 -1.62 25.80 2.24
C GLY A 141 -2.17 25.61 0.84
N THR A 142 -1.56 26.32 -0.11
CA THR A 142 -1.95 26.30 -1.52
C THR A 142 -1.14 25.24 -2.29
N PHE A 143 -1.79 24.55 -3.21
CA PHE A 143 -1.13 23.56 -4.06
C PHE A 143 0.01 24.20 -4.89
N PRO A 144 1.25 23.69 -4.79
CA PRO A 144 2.41 24.33 -5.44
C PRO A 144 2.36 24.35 -6.97
N GLY A 145 1.58 23.47 -7.60
CA GLY A 145 1.44 23.39 -9.05
C GLY A 145 0.42 24.35 -9.64
N ASN A 146 -0.30 25.09 -8.82
CA ASN A 146 -1.28 26.08 -9.26
C ASN A 146 -0.64 27.47 -9.30
N ASN A 147 0.06 27.75 -10.37
CA ASN A 147 0.53 29.09 -10.65
C ASN A 147 -0.34 29.75 -11.71
#